data_d273901695a70c06488fe61347e005f2
#
_entry.id   d273901695a70c06488fe61347e005f2
#
_cell.length_a   1.000
_cell.length_b   1.000
_cell.length_c   1.000
_cell.angle_alpha   90.00
_cell.angle_beta   90.00
_cell.angle_gamma   90.00
#
_symmetry.space_group_name_H-M   'P 1'
#
loop_
_entity.id
_entity.type
_entity.pdbx_description
1 polymer ?
#
loop_
_entity_poly.entity_id
_entity_poly.type
_entity_poly.pdbx_seq_one_letter_code
_entity_poly.pdbx_strand_id
1 'polypeptide(L)'
;MTEFLHSPLHAEHEKLGATFTPFGPWEMPLKYANELDEHRAVRNAAGLFDLSHMGEIWVNGPDAAEFLSYCFISNLVPLKEGKAKYSMICAEDGGIMDDLITYRLEETKFLVVPNAGNACLLYTSPSPRD
;
A
#
# COMPACT_ATOMS: atom_id res chain seq x y z
N MET A 1 5.95 20.76 17.17
CA MET A 1 5.46 19.36 17.25
C MET A 1 4.78 19.10 15.92
N THR A 2 5.28 18.17 15.14
CA THR A 2 4.62 17.74 13.90
C THR A 2 3.34 17.00 14.29
N GLU A 3 2.20 17.51 13.84
CA GLU A 3 0.90 16.87 14.02
C GLU A 3 0.90 15.56 13.21
N PHE A 4 0.48 14.45 13.83
CA PHE A 4 0.37 13.18 13.14
C PHE A 4 -0.79 13.22 12.13
N LEU A 5 -0.64 12.49 11.04
CA LEU A 5 -1.73 12.16 10.14
C LEU A 5 -2.60 11.07 10.79
N HIS A 6 -3.90 11.19 10.63
CA HIS A 6 -4.85 10.22 11.16
C HIS A 6 -5.59 9.52 10.02
N SER A 7 -5.88 8.23 10.22
CA SER A 7 -6.79 7.49 9.35
C SER A 7 -8.18 8.12 9.35
N PRO A 8 -8.92 8.08 8.24
CA PRO A 8 -10.33 8.48 8.23
C PRO A 8 -11.20 7.68 9.21
N LEU A 9 -10.72 6.54 9.70
CA LEU A 9 -11.38 5.70 10.70
C LEU A 9 -10.91 5.97 12.13
N HIS A 10 -10.05 6.97 12.36
CA HIS A 10 -9.45 7.24 13.67
C HIS A 10 -10.48 7.33 14.80
N ALA A 11 -11.57 8.09 14.60
CA ALA A 11 -12.63 8.21 15.59
C ALA A 11 -13.35 6.88 15.91
N GLU A 12 -13.42 5.97 14.95
CA GLU A 12 -13.99 4.63 15.18
C GLU A 12 -13.02 3.76 15.98
N HIS A 13 -11.73 3.87 15.74
CA HIS A 13 -10.71 3.20 16.55
C HIS A 13 -10.74 3.68 18.01
N GLU A 14 -10.86 5.00 18.24
CA GLU A 14 -11.02 5.56 19.59
C GLU A 14 -12.26 5.00 20.31
N LYS A 15 -13.41 4.97 19.64
CA LYS A 15 -14.66 4.40 20.19
C LYS A 15 -14.52 2.92 20.58
N LEU A 16 -13.71 2.18 19.85
CA LEU A 16 -13.41 0.77 20.11
C LEU A 16 -12.34 0.58 21.19
N GLY A 17 -11.79 1.66 21.75
CA GLY A 17 -10.78 1.63 22.80
C GLY A 17 -9.38 1.25 22.31
N ALA A 18 -9.06 1.58 21.08
CA ALA A 18 -7.73 1.36 20.53
C ALA A 18 -6.66 2.11 21.32
N THR A 19 -5.51 1.49 21.50
CA THR A 19 -4.26 2.20 21.82
C THR A 19 -3.54 2.51 20.52
N PHE A 20 -2.93 3.69 20.42
CA PHE A 20 -2.28 4.17 19.22
C PHE A 20 -0.77 4.15 19.32
N THR A 21 -0.10 4.10 18.16
CA THR A 21 1.35 4.19 18.05
C THR A 21 1.75 5.01 16.84
N PRO A 22 2.86 5.76 16.92
CA PRO A 22 3.44 6.40 15.75
C PRO A 22 3.87 5.36 14.70
N PHE A 23 3.49 5.59 13.45
CA PHE A 23 3.91 4.81 12.29
C PHE A 23 4.34 5.77 11.17
N GLY A 24 5.61 6.15 11.15
CA GLY A 24 6.10 7.24 10.31
C GLY A 24 5.38 8.55 10.66
N PRO A 25 4.78 9.24 9.67
CA PRO A 25 4.02 10.45 9.91
C PRO A 25 2.59 10.20 10.44
N TRP A 26 2.15 8.95 10.53
CA TRP A 26 0.81 8.54 10.93
C TRP A 26 0.75 8.14 12.40
N GLU A 27 -0.41 8.37 13.02
CA GLU A 27 -0.79 7.73 14.27
C GLU A 27 -1.81 6.63 13.96
N MET A 28 -1.40 5.36 14.17
CA MET A 28 -2.18 4.19 13.79
C MET A 28 -2.57 3.35 15.00
N PRO A 29 -3.72 2.65 14.96
CA PRO A 29 -4.12 1.75 16.03
C PRO A 29 -3.13 0.58 16.14
N LEU A 30 -2.61 0.36 17.36
CA LEU A 30 -1.72 -0.75 17.66
C LEU A 30 -2.50 -1.99 18.08
N LYS A 31 -3.45 -1.82 18.99
CA LYS A 31 -4.30 -2.88 19.54
C LYS A 31 -5.55 -2.30 20.20
N TYR A 32 -6.56 -3.14 20.41
CA TYR A 32 -7.80 -2.76 21.11
C TYR A 32 -7.83 -3.29 22.54
N ALA A 33 -7.51 -4.56 22.73
CA ALA A 33 -7.47 -5.15 24.06
C ALA A 33 -6.16 -5.94 24.29
N ASN A 34 -6.01 -7.05 23.58
CA ASN A 34 -4.90 -7.98 23.73
C ASN A 34 -4.44 -8.49 22.36
N GLU A 35 -3.21 -8.18 21.98
CA GLU A 35 -2.61 -8.56 20.69
C GLU A 35 -2.67 -10.08 20.43
N LEU A 36 -2.52 -10.92 21.46
CA LEU A 36 -2.58 -12.38 21.31
C LEU A 36 -3.99 -12.87 20.97
N ASP A 37 -5.01 -12.24 21.54
CA ASP A 37 -6.40 -12.62 21.27
C ASP A 37 -6.83 -12.12 19.87
N GLU A 38 -6.39 -10.94 19.47
CA GLU A 38 -6.57 -10.42 18.12
C GLU A 38 -5.86 -11.32 17.08
N HIS A 39 -4.61 -11.72 17.36
CA HIS A 39 -3.90 -12.70 16.53
C HIS A 39 -4.65 -14.03 16.41
N ARG A 40 -5.17 -14.55 17.53
CA ARG A 40 -5.97 -15.79 17.52
C ARG A 40 -7.25 -15.65 16.72
N ALA A 41 -7.92 -14.49 16.80
CA ALA A 41 -9.11 -14.20 16.00
C ALA A 41 -8.81 -14.26 14.50
N VAL A 42 -7.71 -13.63 14.04
CA VAL A 42 -7.27 -13.71 12.65
C VAL A 42 -6.99 -15.15 12.21
N ARG A 43 -6.34 -15.94 13.07
CA ARG A 43 -5.94 -17.33 12.75
C ARG A 43 -7.12 -18.32 12.75
N ASN A 44 -8.13 -18.11 13.57
CA ASN A 44 -9.22 -19.08 13.80
C ASN A 44 -10.57 -18.62 13.22
N ALA A 45 -10.71 -17.36 12.87
CA ALA A 45 -11.94 -16.78 12.33
C ALA A 45 -11.64 -15.74 11.24
N ALA A 46 -11.70 -14.45 11.59
CA ALA A 46 -11.44 -13.36 10.67
C ALA A 46 -10.83 -12.14 11.39
N GLY A 47 -10.08 -11.32 10.67
CA GLY A 47 -9.60 -10.02 11.11
C GLY A 47 -9.88 -8.94 10.07
N LEU A 48 -10.23 -7.75 10.54
CA LEU A 48 -10.37 -6.55 9.72
C LEU A 48 -9.26 -5.58 10.07
N PHE A 49 -8.57 -5.06 9.05
CA PHE A 49 -7.43 -4.17 9.21
C PHE A 49 -7.68 -2.84 8.51
N ASP A 50 -7.42 -1.74 9.20
CA ASP A 50 -7.39 -0.41 8.59
C ASP A 50 -6.05 -0.21 7.86
N LEU A 51 -6.11 -0.06 6.55
CA LEU A 51 -4.96 0.19 5.67
C LEU A 51 -5.03 1.58 5.02
N SER A 52 -5.85 2.49 5.55
CA SER A 52 -6.08 3.81 4.96
C SER A 52 -4.84 4.71 4.91
N HIS A 53 -3.76 4.34 5.62
CA HIS A 53 -2.47 5.03 5.57
C HIS A 53 -1.64 4.66 4.34
N MET A 54 -1.95 3.55 3.67
CA MET A 54 -1.25 3.13 2.45
C MET A 54 -1.57 4.06 1.29
N GLY A 55 -0.60 4.22 0.38
CA GLY A 55 -0.83 4.96 -0.87
C GLY A 55 -1.68 4.16 -1.85
N GLU A 56 -2.40 4.87 -2.71
CA GLU A 56 -3.20 4.29 -3.79
C GLU A 56 -2.92 5.06 -5.08
N ILE A 57 -2.32 4.39 -6.08
CA ILE A 57 -1.97 4.99 -7.36
C ILE A 57 -2.69 4.25 -8.48
N TRP A 58 -3.54 4.96 -9.19
CA TRP A 58 -4.22 4.45 -10.37
C TRP A 58 -3.35 4.62 -11.61
N VAL A 59 -3.15 3.53 -12.36
CA VAL A 59 -2.45 3.53 -13.64
C VAL A 59 -3.40 2.97 -14.69
N ASN A 60 -3.78 3.82 -15.65
CA ASN A 60 -4.79 3.49 -16.66
C ASN A 60 -4.24 3.78 -18.06
N GLY A 61 -4.52 2.91 -19.00
CA GLY A 61 -4.18 3.09 -20.40
C GLY A 61 -3.75 1.79 -21.07
N PRO A 62 -3.71 1.77 -22.42
CA PRO A 62 -3.33 0.57 -23.17
C PRO A 62 -1.92 0.09 -22.86
N ASP A 63 -0.99 0.99 -22.52
CA ASP A 63 0.41 0.68 -22.24
C ASP A 63 0.69 0.53 -20.72
N ALA A 64 -0.35 0.47 -19.87
CA ALA A 64 -0.19 0.47 -18.41
C ALA A 64 0.60 -0.76 -17.89
N ALA A 65 0.39 -1.93 -18.50
CA ALA A 65 1.10 -3.15 -18.10
C ALA A 65 2.60 -3.09 -18.44
N GLU A 66 2.93 -2.59 -19.63
CA GLU A 66 4.30 -2.38 -20.09
C GLU A 66 5.00 -1.30 -19.28
N PHE A 67 4.33 -0.18 -19.03
CA PHE A 67 4.84 0.91 -18.20
C PHE A 67 5.18 0.42 -16.79
N LEU A 68 4.26 -0.27 -16.13
CA LEU A 68 4.51 -0.82 -14.80
C LEU A 68 5.60 -1.89 -14.79
N SER A 69 5.71 -2.70 -15.87
CA SER A 69 6.80 -3.67 -16.01
C SER A 69 8.15 -3.01 -16.25
N TYR A 70 8.17 -1.80 -16.80
CA TYR A 70 9.39 -1.00 -16.96
C TYR A 70 9.80 -0.37 -15.62
N CYS A 71 8.85 0.13 -14.83
CA CYS A 71 9.13 0.79 -13.56
C CYS A 71 9.50 -0.19 -12.43
N PHE A 72 8.94 -1.40 -12.45
CA PHE A 72 9.07 -2.38 -11.37
C PHE A 72 9.93 -3.58 -11.80
N ILE A 73 10.49 -4.28 -10.82
CA ILE A 73 11.31 -5.46 -11.09
C ILE A 73 10.51 -6.65 -11.64
N SER A 74 9.17 -6.64 -11.46
CA SER A 74 8.30 -7.72 -11.91
C SER A 74 7.69 -7.42 -13.29
N ASN A 75 7.68 -8.41 -14.17
CA ASN A 75 6.89 -8.33 -15.40
C ASN A 75 5.39 -8.45 -15.06
N LEU A 76 4.62 -7.41 -15.35
CA LEU A 76 3.18 -7.31 -15.11
C LEU A 76 2.32 -7.55 -16.36
N VAL A 77 2.94 -7.63 -17.55
CA VAL A 77 2.23 -7.94 -18.79
C VAL A 77 1.43 -9.24 -18.70
N PRO A 78 1.97 -10.37 -18.19
CA PRO A 78 1.21 -11.62 -18.07
C PRO A 78 0.26 -11.68 -16.88
N LEU A 79 0.19 -10.63 -16.03
CA LEU A 79 -0.71 -10.60 -14.88
C LEU A 79 -2.16 -10.61 -15.37
N LYS A 80 -2.95 -11.60 -14.93
CA LYS A 80 -4.37 -11.72 -15.33
C LYS A 80 -5.25 -10.74 -14.54
N GLU A 81 -6.36 -10.35 -15.13
CA GLU A 81 -7.40 -9.58 -14.45
C GLU A 81 -7.87 -10.24 -13.14
N GLY A 82 -8.16 -9.45 -12.14
CA GLY A 82 -8.53 -9.88 -10.80
C GLY A 82 -7.38 -10.50 -10.00
N LYS A 83 -6.14 -10.41 -10.48
CA LYS A 83 -4.93 -10.89 -9.79
C LYS A 83 -4.08 -9.75 -9.32
N ALA A 84 -3.25 -10.03 -8.31
CA ALA A 84 -2.26 -9.13 -7.78
C ALA A 84 -0.85 -9.70 -7.91
N LYS A 85 0.13 -8.81 -7.97
CA LYS A 85 1.55 -9.15 -8.01
C LYS A 85 2.30 -8.26 -7.02
N TYR A 86 3.03 -8.87 -6.11
CA TYR A 86 4.01 -8.19 -5.28
C TYR A 86 5.26 -7.87 -6.10
N SER A 87 5.80 -6.67 -5.95
CA SER A 87 6.97 -6.20 -6.68
C SER A 87 7.74 -5.17 -5.87
N MET A 88 8.80 -4.64 -6.46
CA MET A 88 9.63 -3.58 -5.89
C MET A 88 9.93 -2.56 -6.98
N ILE A 89 10.16 -1.31 -6.54
CA ILE A 89 10.80 -0.28 -7.35
C ILE A 89 12.22 -0.06 -6.83
N CYS A 90 13.16 0.04 -7.74
CA CYS A 90 14.57 0.18 -7.42
C CYS A 90 15.17 1.45 -8.03
N ALA A 91 16.18 1.99 -7.37
CA ALA A 91 17.03 3.04 -7.92
C ALA A 91 18.01 2.46 -8.98
N GLU A 92 18.69 3.33 -9.73
CA GLU A 92 19.62 2.95 -10.78
C GLU A 92 20.80 2.08 -10.29
N ASP A 93 21.19 2.23 -9.04
CA ASP A 93 22.23 1.42 -8.39
C ASP A 93 21.73 0.05 -7.91
N GLY A 94 20.43 -0.25 -8.10
CA GLY A 94 19.77 -1.48 -7.66
C GLY A 94 19.28 -1.44 -6.21
N GLY A 95 19.45 -0.32 -5.50
CA GLY A 95 18.89 -0.13 -4.16
C GLY A 95 17.36 -0.13 -4.18
N ILE A 96 16.73 -0.83 -3.24
CA ILE A 96 15.27 -0.89 -3.14
C ILE A 96 14.77 0.45 -2.58
N MET A 97 13.91 1.12 -3.35
CA MET A 97 13.24 2.35 -2.93
C MET A 97 11.95 2.06 -2.17
N ASP A 98 11.17 1.08 -2.64
CA ASP A 98 9.95 0.62 -1.99
C ASP A 98 9.56 -0.79 -2.47
N ASP A 99 8.77 -1.48 -1.66
CA ASP A 99 8.04 -2.68 -2.04
C ASP A 99 6.55 -2.38 -2.11
N LEU A 100 5.85 -3.02 -3.03
CA LEU A 100 4.47 -2.65 -3.35
C LEU A 100 3.68 -3.81 -3.93
N ILE A 101 2.36 -3.67 -3.91
CA ILE A 101 1.45 -4.62 -4.56
C ILE A 101 0.74 -3.92 -5.71
N THR A 102 0.71 -4.57 -6.86
CA THR A 102 -0.06 -4.12 -8.03
C THR A 102 -1.20 -5.07 -8.31
N TYR A 103 -2.41 -4.53 -8.37
CA TYR A 103 -3.64 -5.25 -8.74
C TYR A 103 -3.98 -4.92 -10.18
N ARG A 104 -4.25 -5.94 -11.01
CA ARG A 104 -4.87 -5.74 -12.33
C ARG A 104 -6.37 -5.91 -12.20
N LEU A 105 -7.13 -4.83 -12.31
CA LEU A 105 -8.59 -4.82 -12.16
C LEU A 105 -9.31 -5.06 -13.48
N GLU A 106 -8.77 -4.49 -14.56
CA GLU A 106 -9.24 -4.62 -15.93
C GLU A 106 -8.03 -4.72 -16.87
N GLU A 107 -8.26 -4.98 -18.14
CA GLU A 107 -7.19 -5.11 -19.12
C GLU A 107 -6.19 -3.94 -19.10
N THR A 108 -6.70 -2.72 -18.97
CA THR A 108 -5.92 -1.47 -19.01
C THR A 108 -5.95 -0.68 -17.70
N LYS A 109 -6.40 -1.30 -16.59
CA LYS A 109 -6.61 -0.60 -15.32
C LYS A 109 -5.93 -1.31 -14.17
N PHE A 110 -5.00 -0.62 -13.55
CA PHE A 110 -4.21 -1.13 -12.43
C PHE A 110 -4.34 -0.22 -11.21
N LEU A 111 -4.28 -0.84 -10.03
CA LEU A 111 -4.13 -0.17 -8.75
C LEU A 111 -2.79 -0.59 -8.15
N VAL A 112 -1.91 0.36 -7.90
CA VAL A 112 -0.63 0.17 -7.22
C VAL A 112 -0.77 0.67 -5.79
N VAL A 113 -0.38 -0.17 -4.83
CA VAL A 113 -0.45 0.14 -3.40
C VAL A 113 0.98 0.13 -2.83
N PRO A 114 1.63 1.31 -2.75
CA PRO A 114 2.92 1.48 -2.11
C PRO A 114 2.78 1.67 -0.60
N ASN A 115 3.91 1.57 0.10
CA ASN A 115 3.96 1.88 1.52
C ASN A 115 3.66 3.36 1.82
N ALA A 116 3.07 3.62 2.98
CA ALA A 116 2.62 4.94 3.39
C ALA A 116 3.71 6.02 3.35
N GLY A 117 4.95 5.67 3.73
CA GLY A 117 6.08 6.59 3.75
C GLY A 117 6.61 6.97 2.37
N ASN A 118 6.37 6.15 1.36
CA ASN A 118 6.95 6.29 0.02
C ASN A 118 5.93 6.63 -1.07
N ALA A 119 4.65 6.79 -0.73
CA ALA A 119 3.59 7.09 -1.69
C ALA A 119 3.88 8.35 -2.52
N CYS A 120 4.36 9.43 -1.89
CA CYS A 120 4.74 10.65 -2.58
C CYS A 120 5.94 10.44 -3.52
N LEU A 121 6.93 9.66 -3.09
CA LEU A 121 8.12 9.36 -3.90
C LEU A 121 7.73 8.63 -5.19
N LEU A 122 6.86 7.63 -5.10
CA LEU A 122 6.40 6.89 -6.26
C LEU A 122 5.57 7.76 -7.21
N TYR A 123 4.66 8.57 -6.66
CA TYR A 123 3.79 9.43 -7.47
C TYR A 123 4.55 10.52 -8.21
N THR A 124 5.64 11.01 -7.63
CA THR A 124 6.49 12.06 -8.21
C THR A 124 7.71 11.52 -8.96
N SER A 125 7.88 10.21 -9.06
CA SER A 125 8.96 9.61 -9.85
C SER A 125 8.86 10.06 -11.32
N PRO A 126 9.97 10.43 -11.96
CA PRO A 126 9.94 10.90 -13.34
C PRO A 126 9.34 9.84 -14.26
N SER A 127 8.36 10.25 -15.04
CA SER A 127 7.79 9.42 -16.09
C SER A 127 8.81 9.26 -17.23
N PRO A 128 8.85 8.11 -17.91
CA PRO A 128 9.67 7.95 -19.12
C PRO A 128 9.34 8.93 -20.26
N ARG A 129 8.32 9.77 -20.07
CA ARG A 129 7.88 10.78 -21.04
C ARG A 129 8.37 12.20 -20.69
N ASP A 130 9.02 12.37 -19.55
CA ASP A 130 9.67 13.59 -19.13
C ASP A 130 11.18 13.48 -19.47
#